data_6db6b6ee180503bfa0ff423902b6ecef
#
_entry.id   6db6b6ee180503bfa0ff423902b6ecef
#
_cell.length_a   1.000
_cell.length_b   1.000
_cell.length_c   1.000
_cell.angle_alpha   90.00
_cell.angle_beta   90.00
_cell.angle_gamma   90.00
#
_symmetry.space_group_name_H-M   'P 1'
#
loop_
_entity.id
_entity.type
_entity.pdbx_description
1 polymer ?
#
loop_
_entity_poly.entity_id
_entity_poly.type
_entity_poly.pdbx_seq_one_letter_code
_entity_poly.pdbx_strand_id
1 'polypeptide(L)'
;MLHLLVDTSTWLDLSKRRDGQRWIVALRLLVQQGDVELMVPQVVIDEFERNRERIETSMTSSVAQRFKAIKQDLDDYGADAAASKMIEDLARHTPLIGAMTTRNFDDVLTLLKGGRLLEPTDAEQLNVVSRGLAKRAPFHRSRNSVADALLAELYATAVAADAGDDRYAFVTTNSEDFSSTTGDKREPHLDLADLFAGESSSYRLGVDGLNEVLLESFGEEVQELFDESDFAEEPRRLGDILAAEQEMFDRVWHHRSLQHEFSLEDGGELERLANLRTVAGPGRLRVEAAYPEEGRLGPYSDFELGMLNGKLSALRWVLGSEWDFLDT
;
A
#
# COMPACT_ATOMS: atom_id res chain seq x y z
N MET A 1 24.77 9.62 5.21
CA MET A 1 23.75 8.58 4.88
C MET A 1 22.93 8.27 6.12
N LEU A 2 21.66 7.82 5.99
CA LEU A 2 20.87 7.36 7.13
C LEU A 2 20.88 5.81 7.17
N HIS A 3 21.40 5.25 8.25
CA HIS A 3 21.32 3.81 8.53
C HIS A 3 20.10 3.54 9.42
N LEU A 4 19.15 2.76 8.91
CA LEU A 4 17.85 2.57 9.54
C LEU A 4 17.64 1.10 9.91
N LEU A 5 17.50 0.80 11.21
CA LEU A 5 17.03 -0.49 11.69
C LEU A 5 15.58 -0.33 12.15
N VAL A 6 14.69 -1.03 11.49
CA VAL A 6 13.26 -1.05 11.83
C VAL A 6 12.88 -2.44 12.32
N ASP A 7 12.31 -2.50 13.51
CA ASP A 7 11.85 -3.73 14.13
C ASP A 7 10.62 -4.32 13.40
N THR A 8 10.47 -5.63 13.45
CA THR A 8 9.35 -6.39 12.86
C THR A 8 7.99 -5.82 13.22
N SER A 9 7.82 -5.36 14.47
CA SER A 9 6.55 -4.78 14.94
C SER A 9 6.13 -3.55 14.14
N THR A 10 7.07 -2.67 13.77
CA THR A 10 6.81 -1.48 12.95
C THR A 10 6.53 -1.85 11.49
N TRP A 11 7.27 -2.79 10.91
CA TRP A 11 7.01 -3.30 9.56
C TRP A 11 5.61 -3.91 9.43
N LEU A 12 5.19 -4.68 10.45
CA LEU A 12 3.84 -5.25 10.50
C LEU A 12 2.77 -4.18 10.61
N ASP A 13 3.02 -3.10 11.37
CA ASP A 13 2.10 -1.99 11.46
C ASP A 13 1.96 -1.25 10.13
N LEU A 14 3.07 -0.95 9.45
CA LEU A 14 3.06 -0.36 8.12
C LEU A 14 2.28 -1.20 7.12
N SER A 15 2.52 -2.52 7.12
CA SER A 15 1.85 -3.43 6.19
C SER A 15 0.34 -3.51 6.38
N LYS A 16 -0.16 -3.32 7.60
CA LYS A 16 -1.59 -3.35 7.93
C LYS A 16 -2.30 -2.02 7.65
N ARG A 17 -1.55 -0.93 7.63
CA ARG A 17 -2.14 0.41 7.48
C ARG A 17 -2.52 0.67 6.03
N ARG A 18 -3.66 1.28 5.82
CA ARG A 18 -4.10 1.74 4.50
C ARG A 18 -3.15 2.79 3.92
N ASP A 19 -2.67 3.70 4.76
CA ASP A 19 -1.73 4.77 4.41
C ASP A 19 -0.26 4.32 4.46
N GLY A 20 0.01 3.06 4.79
CA GLY A 20 1.37 2.50 4.91
C GLY A 20 2.18 2.57 3.62
N GLN A 21 1.49 2.52 2.46
CA GLN A 21 2.13 2.52 1.15
C GLN A 21 3.01 3.75 0.91
N ARG A 22 2.66 4.92 1.41
CA ARG A 22 3.46 6.14 1.24
C ARG A 22 4.85 6.01 1.85
N TRP A 23 4.98 5.45 3.06
CA TRP A 23 6.30 5.20 3.68
C TRP A 23 7.08 4.10 2.99
N ILE A 24 6.39 3.04 2.55
CA ILE A 24 7.01 1.93 1.81
C ILE A 24 7.60 2.43 0.48
N VAL A 25 6.87 3.27 -0.25
CA VAL A 25 7.34 3.88 -1.52
C VAL A 25 8.49 4.84 -1.26
N ALA A 26 8.36 5.74 -0.28
CA ALA A 26 9.41 6.69 0.07
C ALA A 26 10.70 5.96 0.49
N LEU A 27 10.62 4.99 1.37
CA LEU A 27 11.78 4.17 1.78
C LEU A 27 12.42 3.47 0.59
N ARG A 28 11.62 2.89 -0.33
CA ARG A 28 12.15 2.23 -1.52
C ARG A 28 12.93 3.19 -2.40
N LEU A 29 12.42 4.41 -2.61
CA LEU A 29 13.10 5.43 -3.40
C LEU A 29 14.39 5.90 -2.73
N LEU A 30 14.36 6.22 -1.45
CA LEU A 30 15.54 6.66 -0.69
C LEU A 30 16.62 5.56 -0.62
N VAL A 31 16.23 4.30 -0.51
CA VAL A 31 17.18 3.16 -0.58
C VAL A 31 17.78 3.04 -1.99
N GLN A 32 16.99 3.22 -3.04
CA GLN A 32 17.48 3.18 -4.43
C GLN A 32 18.42 4.34 -4.76
N GLN A 33 18.19 5.51 -4.17
CA GLN A 33 19.06 6.70 -4.30
C GLN A 33 20.37 6.56 -3.51
N GLY A 34 20.40 5.66 -2.52
CA GLY A 34 21.55 5.48 -1.64
C GLY A 34 21.58 6.44 -0.45
N ASP A 35 20.47 7.14 -0.17
CA ASP A 35 20.33 8.06 0.95
C ASP A 35 19.98 7.35 2.25
N VAL A 36 19.29 6.21 2.15
CA VAL A 36 18.96 5.30 3.24
C VAL A 36 19.56 3.92 3.03
N GLU A 37 20.24 3.39 4.03
CA GLU A 37 20.61 1.98 4.12
C GLU A 37 19.74 1.28 5.16
N LEU A 38 18.95 0.29 4.73
CA LEU A 38 18.20 -0.56 5.67
C LEU A 38 19.14 -1.61 6.26
N MET A 39 19.32 -1.56 7.57
CA MET A 39 20.00 -2.60 8.34
C MET A 39 18.99 -3.67 8.74
N VAL A 40 19.14 -4.87 8.18
CA VAL A 40 18.13 -5.92 8.31
C VAL A 40 18.72 -7.18 8.96
N PRO A 41 18.51 -7.40 10.25
CA PRO A 41 18.80 -8.69 10.88
C PRO A 41 17.95 -9.81 10.29
N GLN A 42 18.53 -11.01 10.08
CA GLN A 42 17.81 -12.16 9.55
C GLN A 42 16.55 -12.49 10.38
N VAL A 43 16.62 -12.31 11.70
CA VAL A 43 15.48 -12.56 12.61
C VAL A 43 14.26 -11.69 12.30
N VAL A 44 14.46 -10.48 11.75
CA VAL A 44 13.36 -9.56 11.33
C VAL A 44 12.64 -10.14 10.12
N ILE A 45 13.39 -10.65 9.14
CA ILE A 45 12.82 -11.30 7.94
C ILE A 45 11.99 -12.52 8.35
N ASP A 46 12.60 -13.42 9.14
CA ASP A 46 11.99 -14.68 9.56
C ASP A 46 10.71 -14.44 10.39
N GLU A 47 10.73 -13.44 11.24
CA GLU A 47 9.58 -13.08 12.07
C GLU A 47 8.50 -12.40 11.25
N PHE A 48 8.86 -11.53 10.31
CA PHE A 48 7.92 -10.89 9.41
C PHE A 48 7.19 -11.90 8.53
N GLU A 49 7.91 -12.86 7.91
CA GLU A 49 7.31 -13.92 7.10
C GLU A 49 6.34 -14.79 7.92
N ARG A 50 6.72 -15.21 9.12
CA ARG A 50 5.84 -16.00 10.01
C ARG A 50 4.58 -15.25 10.43
N ASN A 51 4.70 -13.96 10.70
CA ASN A 51 3.55 -13.14 11.10
C ASN A 51 2.66 -12.79 9.91
N ARG A 52 3.22 -12.62 8.71
CA ARG A 52 2.47 -12.39 7.48
C ARG A 52 1.39 -13.45 7.27
N GLU A 53 1.76 -14.73 7.23
CA GLU A 53 0.83 -15.84 7.00
C GLU A 53 -0.31 -15.85 8.02
N ARG A 54 0.01 -15.63 9.29
CA ARG A 54 -0.97 -15.54 10.36
C ARG A 54 -1.92 -14.36 10.20
N ILE A 55 -1.40 -13.20 9.79
CA ILE A 55 -2.20 -11.97 9.64
C ILE A 55 -3.10 -12.07 8.41
N GLU A 56 -2.61 -12.53 7.28
CA GLU A 56 -3.39 -12.73 6.06
C GLU A 56 -4.59 -13.67 6.33
N THR A 57 -4.34 -14.78 7.00
CA THR A 57 -5.40 -15.73 7.39
C THR A 57 -6.40 -15.10 8.35
N SER A 58 -5.91 -14.39 9.38
CA SER A 58 -6.75 -13.73 10.38
C SER A 58 -7.58 -12.60 9.81
N MET A 59 -7.02 -11.77 8.93
CA MET A 59 -7.73 -10.65 8.32
C MET A 59 -8.89 -11.13 7.43
N THR A 60 -8.61 -12.08 6.56
CA THR A 60 -9.65 -12.63 5.67
C THR A 60 -10.81 -13.24 6.45
N SER A 61 -10.51 -14.02 7.47
CA SER A 61 -11.53 -14.66 8.30
C SER A 61 -12.29 -13.67 9.19
N SER A 62 -11.59 -12.70 9.82
CA SER A 62 -12.22 -11.74 10.75
C SER A 62 -13.11 -10.74 10.04
N VAL A 63 -12.73 -10.25 8.86
CA VAL A 63 -13.54 -9.31 8.08
C VAL A 63 -14.81 -10.01 7.59
N ALA A 64 -14.70 -11.23 7.05
CA ALA A 64 -15.86 -12.03 6.63
C ALA A 64 -16.81 -12.34 7.79
N GLN A 65 -16.28 -12.68 8.97
CA GLN A 65 -17.07 -12.93 10.18
C GLN A 65 -17.79 -11.66 10.68
N ARG A 66 -17.13 -10.50 10.65
CA ARG A 66 -17.76 -9.23 11.05
C ARG A 66 -18.90 -8.83 10.12
N PHE A 67 -18.71 -8.96 8.80
CA PHE A 67 -19.79 -8.70 7.85
C PHE A 67 -20.97 -9.66 8.03
N LYS A 68 -20.68 -10.93 8.31
CA LYS A 68 -21.73 -11.92 8.60
C LYS A 68 -22.50 -11.57 9.88
N ALA A 69 -21.82 -11.15 10.94
CA ALA A 69 -22.45 -10.72 12.20
C ALA A 69 -23.32 -9.47 11.98
N ILE A 70 -22.80 -8.44 11.31
CA ILE A 70 -23.57 -7.23 11.00
C ILE A 70 -24.81 -7.57 10.16
N LYS A 71 -24.69 -8.45 9.15
CA LYS A 71 -25.83 -8.88 8.36
C LYS A 71 -26.88 -9.58 9.23
N GLN A 72 -26.46 -10.45 10.13
CA GLN A 72 -27.36 -11.15 11.05
C GLN A 72 -28.07 -10.17 12.00
N ASP A 73 -27.35 -9.20 12.55
CA ASP A 73 -27.93 -8.15 13.40
C ASP A 73 -28.98 -7.30 12.62
N LEU A 74 -28.71 -6.99 11.36
CA LEU A 74 -29.66 -6.27 10.49
C LEU A 74 -30.92 -7.10 10.21
N ASP A 75 -30.77 -8.40 9.97
CA ASP A 75 -31.87 -9.32 9.77
C ASP A 75 -32.73 -9.49 11.04
N ASP A 76 -32.07 -9.53 12.22
CA ASP A 76 -32.73 -9.74 13.51
C ASP A 76 -33.42 -8.49 14.06
N TYR A 77 -32.85 -7.29 13.83
CA TYR A 77 -33.35 -6.02 14.38
C TYR A 77 -34.08 -5.12 13.37
N GLY A 78 -34.20 -5.55 12.12
CA GLY A 78 -34.99 -4.89 11.10
C GLY A 78 -34.30 -3.67 10.48
N ALA A 79 -33.46 -3.88 9.50
CA ALA A 79 -32.90 -2.83 8.68
C ALA A 79 -33.77 -2.57 7.44
N ASP A 80 -33.69 -1.35 6.91
CA ASP A 80 -34.24 -1.05 5.60
C ASP A 80 -33.40 -1.73 4.48
N ALA A 81 -34.01 -1.90 3.31
CA ALA A 81 -33.38 -2.53 2.16
C ALA A 81 -32.09 -1.79 1.70
N ALA A 82 -31.97 -0.49 1.99
CA ALA A 82 -30.80 0.30 1.63
C ALA A 82 -29.60 -0.03 2.53
N ALA A 83 -29.83 -0.23 3.84
CA ALA A 83 -28.77 -0.60 4.78
C ALA A 83 -28.26 -2.02 4.48
N SER A 84 -29.14 -2.97 4.20
CA SER A 84 -28.75 -4.35 3.82
C SER A 84 -27.93 -4.36 2.53
N LYS A 85 -28.33 -3.60 1.52
CA LYS A 85 -27.60 -3.45 0.26
C LYS A 85 -26.21 -2.84 0.45
N MET A 86 -26.12 -1.79 1.30
CA MET A 86 -24.83 -1.15 1.62
C MET A 86 -23.85 -2.14 2.26
N ILE A 87 -24.31 -2.99 3.18
CA ILE A 87 -23.48 -4.01 3.81
C ILE A 87 -23.06 -5.10 2.81
N GLU A 88 -23.96 -5.52 1.92
CA GLU A 88 -23.60 -6.44 0.84
C GLU A 88 -22.57 -5.86 -0.12
N ASP A 89 -22.69 -4.59 -0.48
CA ASP A 89 -21.71 -3.89 -1.30
C ASP A 89 -20.35 -3.80 -0.60
N LEU A 90 -20.31 -3.48 0.70
CA LEU A 90 -19.07 -3.48 1.48
C LEU A 90 -18.46 -4.88 1.60
N ALA A 91 -19.24 -5.91 1.80
CA ALA A 91 -18.76 -7.30 1.87
C ALA A 91 -18.10 -7.75 0.56
N ARG A 92 -18.57 -7.29 -0.59
CA ARG A 92 -17.96 -7.57 -1.92
C ARG A 92 -16.59 -6.94 -2.09
N HIS A 93 -16.26 -5.88 -1.33
CA HIS A 93 -14.93 -5.23 -1.37
C HIS A 93 -13.90 -5.89 -0.43
N THR A 94 -14.31 -6.85 0.39
CA THR A 94 -13.41 -7.57 1.30
C THR A 94 -12.19 -8.18 0.59
N PRO A 95 -12.32 -8.84 -0.59
CA PRO A 95 -11.16 -9.37 -1.31
C PRO A 95 -10.18 -8.28 -1.76
N LEU A 96 -10.67 -7.08 -2.11
CA LEU A 96 -9.81 -5.95 -2.53
C LEU A 96 -9.01 -5.40 -1.35
N ILE A 97 -9.65 -5.26 -0.19
CA ILE A 97 -8.95 -4.83 1.04
C ILE A 97 -7.85 -5.84 1.40
N GLY A 98 -8.14 -7.13 1.27
CA GLY A 98 -7.15 -8.19 1.44
C GLY A 98 -5.99 -8.06 0.45
N ALA A 99 -6.28 -7.82 -0.82
CA ALA A 99 -5.27 -7.67 -1.87
C ALA A 99 -4.33 -6.47 -1.64
N MET A 100 -4.87 -5.33 -1.20
CA MET A 100 -4.06 -4.14 -0.84
C MET A 100 -3.12 -4.44 0.33
N THR A 101 -3.61 -5.12 1.36
CA THR A 101 -2.78 -5.53 2.49
C THR A 101 -1.69 -6.51 2.06
N THR A 102 -2.02 -7.50 1.24
CA THR A 102 -1.04 -8.46 0.69
C THR A 102 0.06 -7.73 -0.09
N ARG A 103 -0.28 -6.73 -0.90
CA ARG A 103 0.69 -5.90 -1.63
C ARG A 103 1.67 -5.21 -0.68
N ASN A 104 1.18 -4.56 0.39
CA ASN A 104 2.05 -3.92 1.37
C ASN A 104 3.01 -4.92 2.02
N PHE A 105 2.57 -6.14 2.31
CA PHE A 105 3.43 -7.19 2.83
C PHE A 105 4.50 -7.63 1.82
N ASP A 106 4.16 -7.76 0.54
CA ASP A 106 5.11 -8.11 -0.53
C ASP A 106 6.15 -7.01 -0.73
N ASP A 107 5.72 -5.74 -0.74
CA ASP A 107 6.59 -4.59 -0.90
C ASP A 107 7.56 -4.45 0.29
N VAL A 108 7.08 -4.61 1.54
CA VAL A 108 7.94 -4.61 2.74
C VAL A 108 8.93 -5.77 2.70
N LEU A 109 8.49 -6.98 2.35
CA LEU A 109 9.39 -8.13 2.26
C LEU A 109 10.47 -7.92 1.19
N THR A 110 10.14 -7.25 0.09
CA THR A 110 11.10 -6.87 -0.95
C THR A 110 12.12 -5.86 -0.41
N LEU A 111 11.69 -4.86 0.35
CA LEU A 111 12.59 -3.92 1.02
C LEU A 111 13.52 -4.62 2.01
N LEU A 112 13.00 -5.50 2.85
CA LEU A 112 13.76 -6.26 3.83
C LEU A 112 14.84 -7.14 3.16
N LYS A 113 14.48 -7.86 2.10
CA LYS A 113 15.41 -8.72 1.34
C LYS A 113 16.45 -7.93 0.52
N GLY A 114 16.15 -6.68 0.20
CA GLY A 114 17.07 -5.76 -0.50
C GLY A 114 17.99 -4.97 0.43
N GLY A 115 17.76 -4.97 1.74
CA GLY A 115 18.57 -4.26 2.73
C GLY A 115 19.91 -4.97 3.03
N ARG A 116 20.77 -4.28 3.79
CA ARG A 116 22.02 -4.85 4.29
C ARG A 116 21.72 -5.87 5.38
N LEU A 117 21.97 -7.15 5.07
CA LEU A 117 21.78 -8.25 6.03
C LEU A 117 22.77 -8.11 7.19
N LEU A 118 22.27 -8.13 8.42
CA LEU A 118 23.08 -8.20 9.64
C LEU A 118 23.02 -9.61 10.21
N GLU A 119 24.17 -10.30 10.18
CA GLU A 119 24.34 -11.62 10.79
C GLU A 119 25.04 -11.46 12.15
N PRO A 120 24.49 -12.06 13.23
CA PRO A 120 25.10 -11.96 14.54
C PRO A 120 26.40 -12.77 14.60
N THR A 121 27.43 -12.16 15.14
CA THR A 121 28.68 -12.84 15.51
C THR A 121 28.56 -13.50 16.89
N ASP A 122 29.56 -14.30 17.27
CA ASP A 122 29.63 -14.88 18.62
C ASP A 122 29.62 -13.82 19.72
N ALA A 123 30.15 -12.61 19.43
CA ALA A 123 30.20 -11.50 20.39
C ALA A 123 28.81 -10.99 20.74
N GLU A 124 27.96 -10.68 19.73
CA GLU A 124 26.60 -10.23 19.97
C GLU A 124 25.77 -11.32 20.66
N GLN A 125 25.96 -12.60 20.28
CA GLN A 125 25.26 -13.71 20.93
C GLN A 125 25.62 -13.83 22.42
N LEU A 126 26.90 -13.70 22.77
CA LEU A 126 27.36 -13.67 24.17
C LEU A 126 26.85 -12.46 24.93
N ASN A 127 26.77 -11.30 24.29
CA ASN A 127 26.19 -10.09 24.88
C ASN A 127 24.70 -10.27 25.19
N VAL A 128 23.92 -10.90 24.29
CA VAL A 128 22.51 -11.25 24.51
C VAL A 128 22.37 -12.14 25.75
N VAL A 129 23.22 -13.18 25.87
CA VAL A 129 23.20 -14.06 27.04
C VAL A 129 23.53 -13.28 28.33
N SER A 130 24.54 -12.43 28.28
CA SER A 130 24.95 -11.59 29.43
C SER A 130 23.85 -10.63 29.86
N ARG A 131 23.17 -10.00 28.88
CA ARG A 131 22.02 -9.12 29.12
C ARG A 131 20.85 -9.89 29.78
N GLY A 132 20.57 -11.12 29.32
CA GLY A 132 19.54 -11.99 29.90
C GLY A 132 19.85 -12.42 31.33
N LEU A 133 21.10 -12.79 31.64
CA LEU A 133 21.53 -13.16 33.00
C LEU A 133 21.46 -11.96 33.96
N ALA A 134 21.77 -10.76 33.48
CA ALA A 134 21.67 -9.53 34.25
C ALA A 134 20.25 -8.94 34.32
N LYS A 135 19.27 -9.54 33.65
CA LYS A 135 17.88 -9.04 33.53
C LYS A 135 17.79 -7.60 33.03
N ARG A 136 18.75 -7.16 32.19
CA ARG A 136 18.71 -5.85 31.56
C ARG A 136 17.74 -5.87 30.37
N ALA A 137 17.16 -4.72 30.02
CA ALA A 137 16.25 -4.62 28.88
C ALA A 137 16.90 -5.18 27.61
N PRO A 138 16.10 -5.91 26.80
CA PRO A 138 14.67 -6.19 26.90
C PRO A 138 14.26 -7.34 27.83
N PHE A 139 15.20 -7.99 28.55
CA PHE A 139 14.91 -9.10 29.48
C PHE A 139 14.43 -8.66 30.87
N HIS A 140 14.14 -7.40 31.09
CA HIS A 140 13.63 -6.88 32.36
C HIS A 140 12.22 -7.39 32.69
N ARG A 141 11.50 -7.97 31.72
CA ARG A 141 10.22 -8.65 31.87
C ARG A 141 10.38 -10.16 31.71
N SER A 142 9.41 -10.92 32.19
CA SER A 142 9.41 -12.39 32.12
C SER A 142 8.98 -12.93 30.76
N ARG A 143 9.46 -12.34 29.66
CA ARG A 143 9.19 -12.75 28.28
C ARG A 143 10.46 -13.27 27.60
N ASN A 144 10.29 -14.02 26.52
CA ASN A 144 11.39 -14.42 25.68
C ASN A 144 11.71 -13.28 24.70
N SER A 145 12.65 -12.42 25.09
CA SER A 145 13.08 -11.25 24.35
C SER A 145 14.48 -11.45 23.71
N VAL A 146 14.80 -12.67 23.33
CA VAL A 146 16.10 -12.98 22.71
C VAL A 146 16.26 -12.26 21.37
N ALA A 147 15.22 -12.26 20.54
CA ALA A 147 15.22 -11.56 19.26
C ALA A 147 15.40 -10.04 19.46
N ASP A 148 14.63 -9.43 20.37
CA ASP A 148 14.73 -8.01 20.68
C ASP A 148 16.12 -7.63 21.20
N ALA A 149 16.72 -8.45 22.06
CA ALA A 149 18.07 -8.24 22.57
C ALA A 149 19.11 -8.33 21.44
N LEU A 150 18.92 -9.25 20.49
CA LEU A 150 19.80 -9.39 19.34
C LEU A 150 19.73 -8.15 18.43
N LEU A 151 18.53 -7.58 18.21
CA LEU A 151 18.37 -6.33 17.48
C LEU A 151 19.16 -5.19 18.13
N ALA A 152 19.08 -5.06 19.46
CA ALA A 152 19.81 -4.03 20.20
C ALA A 152 21.34 -4.21 20.09
N GLU A 153 21.85 -5.43 20.20
CA GLU A 153 23.30 -5.70 20.11
C GLU A 153 23.82 -5.51 18.68
N LEU A 154 23.09 -5.94 17.66
CA LEU A 154 23.44 -5.72 16.26
C LEU A 154 23.45 -4.24 15.90
N TYR A 155 22.47 -3.49 16.38
CA TYR A 155 22.43 -2.02 16.23
C TYR A 155 23.63 -1.37 16.92
N ALA A 156 23.93 -1.75 18.17
CA ALA A 156 25.07 -1.25 18.91
C ALA A 156 26.39 -1.47 18.17
N THR A 157 26.59 -2.67 17.63
CA THR A 157 27.79 -3.01 16.85
C THR A 157 27.87 -2.16 15.57
N ALA A 158 26.76 -1.97 14.87
CA ALA A 158 26.71 -1.16 13.65
C ALA A 158 27.09 0.30 13.91
N VAL A 159 26.51 0.90 14.96
CA VAL A 159 26.86 2.28 15.40
C VAL A 159 28.30 2.40 15.83
N ALA A 160 28.84 1.43 16.60
CA ALA A 160 30.20 1.46 17.08
C ALA A 160 31.26 1.24 15.99
N ALA A 161 30.90 0.58 14.89
CA ALA A 161 31.81 0.34 13.77
C ALA A 161 32.00 1.56 12.87
N ASP A 162 31.12 2.54 12.95
CA ASP A 162 31.19 3.76 12.15
C ASP A 162 32.07 4.83 12.85
N ALA A 163 33.01 5.36 12.09
CA ALA A 163 33.87 6.47 12.52
C ALA A 163 33.54 7.79 11.76
N GLY A 164 32.41 7.79 11.01
CA GLY A 164 32.01 8.90 10.15
C GLY A 164 30.90 9.78 10.73
N ASP A 165 30.34 10.61 9.84
CA ASP A 165 29.22 11.52 10.14
C ASP A 165 27.85 10.90 9.78
N ASP A 166 27.77 9.58 9.59
CA ASP A 166 26.52 8.90 9.24
C ASP A 166 25.54 8.90 10.41
N ARG A 167 24.25 8.92 10.10
CA ARG A 167 23.17 8.90 11.08
C ARG A 167 22.55 7.51 11.20
N TYR A 168 22.19 7.16 12.41
CA TYR A 168 21.59 5.89 12.75
C TYR A 168 20.24 6.09 13.43
N ALA A 169 19.26 5.29 13.07
CA ALA A 169 17.99 5.28 13.76
C ALA A 169 17.49 3.86 14.01
N PHE A 170 17.03 3.63 15.22
CA PHE A 170 16.35 2.41 15.65
C PHE A 170 14.87 2.71 15.84
N VAL A 171 14.01 2.06 15.04
CA VAL A 171 12.57 2.30 15.05
C VAL A 171 11.83 1.03 15.47
N THR A 172 11.00 1.11 16.51
CA THR A 172 10.20 -0.01 17.01
C THR A 172 8.83 0.43 17.49
N THR A 173 7.81 -0.40 17.33
CA THR A 173 6.51 -0.22 18.00
C THR A 173 6.47 -0.92 19.36
N ASN A 174 7.45 -1.79 19.66
CA ASN A 174 7.53 -2.57 20.90
C ASN A 174 8.02 -1.70 22.08
N SER A 175 7.17 -0.78 22.52
CA SER A 175 7.49 0.08 23.68
C SER A 175 7.64 -0.69 24.99
N GLU A 176 7.15 -1.92 25.08
CA GLU A 176 7.23 -2.71 26.31
C GLU A 176 8.65 -3.18 26.59
N ASP A 177 9.39 -3.53 25.57
CA ASP A 177 10.72 -4.11 25.68
C ASP A 177 11.85 -3.07 25.47
N PHE A 178 11.59 -2.00 24.71
CA PHE A 178 12.60 -1.03 24.33
C PHE A 178 12.44 0.36 24.99
N SER A 179 11.22 0.77 25.38
CA SER A 179 10.98 2.10 25.94
C SER A 179 11.16 2.19 27.45
N SER A 180 11.27 3.40 27.94
CA SER A 180 11.25 3.70 29.37
C SER A 180 10.05 3.07 30.08
N THR A 181 10.28 2.45 31.23
CA THR A 181 9.21 1.84 32.04
C THR A 181 8.35 2.87 32.76
N THR A 182 8.88 4.08 32.96
CA THR A 182 8.22 5.19 33.66
C THR A 182 8.40 6.47 32.83
N GLY A 183 7.33 7.26 32.70
CA GLY A 183 7.39 8.53 31.94
C GLY A 183 7.06 8.38 30.46
N ASP A 184 7.79 9.09 29.60
CA ASP A 184 7.54 9.13 28.16
C ASP A 184 8.02 7.84 27.48
N LYS A 185 7.11 7.18 26.78
CA LYS A 185 7.41 5.95 26.02
C LYS A 185 8.25 6.20 24.77
N ARG A 186 8.41 7.44 24.34
CA ARG A 186 9.30 7.80 23.23
C ARG A 186 10.78 7.81 23.65
N GLU A 187 11.05 7.74 24.95
CA GLU A 187 12.41 7.62 25.46
C GLU A 187 12.81 6.12 25.55
N PRO A 188 14.06 5.78 25.21
CA PRO A 188 14.56 4.42 25.32
C PRO A 188 14.62 3.97 26.79
N HIS A 189 14.59 2.66 27.03
CA HIS A 189 14.84 2.09 28.34
C HIS A 189 16.23 2.48 28.85
N LEU A 190 16.38 2.72 30.15
CA LEU A 190 17.65 3.14 30.76
C LEU A 190 18.83 2.21 30.42
N ASP A 191 18.61 0.91 30.32
CA ASP A 191 19.64 -0.08 29.95
C ASP A 191 20.06 0.00 28.47
N LEU A 192 19.36 0.77 27.65
CA LEU A 192 19.59 1.00 26.24
C LEU A 192 19.96 2.46 25.93
N ALA A 193 19.85 3.36 26.93
CA ALA A 193 20.04 4.80 26.73
C ALA A 193 21.42 5.14 26.15
N ASP A 194 22.45 4.42 26.55
CA ASP A 194 23.82 4.63 26.07
C ASP A 194 23.94 4.42 24.54
N LEU A 195 23.10 3.59 23.93
CA LEU A 195 23.10 3.38 22.48
C LEU A 195 22.63 4.61 21.70
N PHE A 196 21.88 5.49 22.36
CA PHE A 196 21.22 6.66 21.78
C PHE A 196 21.72 7.98 22.38
N ALA A 197 22.80 7.94 23.13
CA ALA A 197 23.37 9.13 23.80
C ALA A 197 24.12 10.08 22.85
N GLY A 198 24.54 9.58 21.68
CA GLY A 198 25.22 10.36 20.65
C GLY A 198 24.25 11.10 19.72
N GLU A 199 24.70 12.21 19.13
CA GLU A 199 23.91 12.96 18.12
C GLU A 199 23.65 12.17 16.83
N SER A 200 24.48 11.16 16.54
CA SER A 200 24.39 10.33 15.35
C SER A 200 23.42 9.16 15.49
N SER A 201 22.93 8.84 16.69
CA SER A 201 22.08 7.67 16.96
C SER A 201 20.78 8.08 17.62
N SER A 202 19.65 7.61 17.12
CA SER A 202 18.33 7.97 17.64
C SER A 202 17.42 6.76 17.84
N TYR A 203 16.64 6.82 18.93
CA TYR A 203 15.53 5.91 19.21
C TYR A 203 14.21 6.55 18.79
N ARG A 204 13.36 5.81 18.10
CA ARG A 204 12.07 6.32 17.62
C ARG A 204 10.98 5.27 17.79
N LEU A 205 9.79 5.72 18.16
CA LEU A 205 8.67 4.84 18.50
C LEU A 205 7.63 4.80 17.36
N GLY A 206 7.44 3.61 16.79
CA GLY A 206 6.37 3.32 15.83
C GLY A 206 6.50 4.02 14.49
N VAL A 207 5.41 4.02 13.74
CA VAL A 207 5.34 4.64 12.41
C VAL A 207 5.50 6.16 12.48
N ASP A 208 5.01 6.78 13.53
CA ASP A 208 5.18 8.23 13.74
C ASP A 208 6.66 8.57 13.95
N GLY A 209 7.39 7.76 14.73
CA GLY A 209 8.83 7.90 14.89
C GLY A 209 9.62 7.65 13.60
N LEU A 210 9.18 6.73 12.75
CA LEU A 210 9.75 6.55 11.41
C LEU A 210 9.55 7.81 10.57
N ASN A 211 8.36 8.39 10.60
CA ASN A 211 8.05 9.63 9.90
C ASN A 211 8.95 10.80 10.39
N GLU A 212 9.13 10.95 11.70
CA GLU A 212 10.00 11.96 12.29
C GLU A 212 11.45 11.82 11.77
N VAL A 213 12.01 10.61 11.79
CA VAL A 213 13.37 10.34 11.29
C VAL A 213 13.53 10.73 9.82
N LEU A 214 12.57 10.37 8.98
CA LEU A 214 12.64 10.68 7.57
C LEU A 214 12.52 12.18 7.31
N LEU A 215 11.60 12.88 7.99
CA LEU A 215 11.46 14.33 7.88
C LEU A 215 12.66 15.08 8.43
N GLU A 216 13.24 14.68 9.56
CA GLU A 216 14.46 15.26 10.13
C GLU A 216 15.67 15.05 9.22
N SER A 217 15.70 13.96 8.46
CA SER A 217 16.81 13.60 7.59
C SER A 217 16.74 14.25 6.21
N PHE A 218 15.56 14.33 5.63
CA PHE A 218 15.35 14.67 4.22
C PHE A 218 14.37 15.85 4.01
N GLY A 219 13.70 16.31 5.07
CA GLY A 219 12.87 17.52 5.01
C GLY A 219 11.79 17.52 3.93
N GLU A 220 11.82 18.58 3.09
CA GLU A 220 10.82 18.78 2.03
C GLU A 220 10.83 17.67 0.96
N GLU A 221 11.97 17.06 0.69
CA GLU A 221 12.09 15.99 -0.29
C GLU A 221 11.21 14.77 0.04
N VAL A 222 11.21 14.36 1.32
CA VAL A 222 10.34 13.29 1.80
C VAL A 222 8.87 13.72 1.79
N GLN A 223 8.59 14.99 2.09
CA GLN A 223 7.22 15.50 2.04
C GLN A 223 6.68 15.47 0.61
N GLU A 224 7.47 15.85 -0.38
CA GLU A 224 7.10 15.73 -1.79
C GLU A 224 6.83 14.27 -2.19
N LEU A 225 7.70 13.33 -1.77
CA LEU A 225 7.49 11.91 -2.00
C LEU A 225 6.19 11.39 -1.35
N PHE A 226 5.85 11.88 -0.17
CA PHE A 226 4.59 11.53 0.48
C PHE A 226 3.39 12.08 -0.28
N ASP A 227 3.45 13.33 -0.76
CA ASP A 227 2.36 13.97 -1.50
C ASP A 227 2.16 13.31 -2.87
N GLU A 228 3.24 12.92 -3.55
CA GLU A 228 3.18 12.17 -4.80
C GLU A 228 2.68 10.73 -4.62
N SER A 229 2.97 10.11 -3.48
CA SER A 229 2.58 8.73 -3.15
C SER A 229 1.29 8.63 -2.35
N ASP A 230 0.66 9.77 -2.01
CA ASP A 230 -0.65 9.78 -1.34
C ASP A 230 -1.76 9.42 -2.33
N PHE A 231 -1.64 8.24 -2.91
CA PHE A 231 -2.75 7.60 -3.59
C PHE A 231 -3.78 7.19 -2.56
N ALA A 232 -4.74 8.07 -2.31
CA ALA A 232 -5.99 7.71 -1.67
C ALA A 232 -6.76 6.75 -2.60
N GLU A 233 -6.20 5.55 -2.80
CA GLU A 233 -6.81 4.48 -3.58
C GLU A 233 -8.05 4.00 -2.82
N GLU A 234 -9.17 4.67 -3.02
CA GLU A 234 -10.46 4.10 -2.70
C GLU A 234 -10.84 3.13 -3.82
N PRO A 235 -10.92 1.82 -3.55
CA PRO A 235 -11.41 0.86 -4.53
C PRO A 235 -12.80 1.31 -5.00
N ARG A 236 -12.96 1.47 -6.31
CA ARG A 236 -14.25 1.83 -6.88
C ARG A 236 -15.25 0.68 -6.69
N ARG A 237 -16.50 1.01 -6.46
CA ARG A 237 -17.57 0.00 -6.41
C ARG A 237 -17.71 -0.65 -7.78
N LEU A 238 -18.08 -1.91 -7.82
CA LEU A 238 -18.32 -2.61 -9.09
C LEU A 238 -19.30 -1.85 -9.98
N GLY A 239 -20.34 -1.24 -9.38
CA GLY A 239 -21.29 -0.40 -10.11
C GLY A 239 -20.64 0.80 -10.79
N ASP A 240 -19.68 1.45 -10.13
CA ASP A 240 -18.94 2.60 -10.69
C ASP A 240 -18.02 2.16 -11.84
N ILE A 241 -17.39 0.98 -11.71
CA ILE A 241 -16.54 0.38 -12.76
C ILE A 241 -17.38 0.03 -13.99
N LEU A 242 -18.56 -0.59 -13.79
CA LEU A 242 -19.49 -0.92 -14.87
C LEU A 242 -20.04 0.34 -15.56
N ALA A 243 -20.37 1.37 -14.80
CA ALA A 243 -20.82 2.65 -15.33
C ALA A 243 -19.74 3.34 -16.17
N ALA A 244 -18.50 3.34 -15.69
CA ALA A 244 -17.36 3.88 -16.41
C ALA A 244 -17.06 3.08 -17.70
N GLU A 245 -17.13 1.74 -17.66
CA GLU A 245 -16.97 0.90 -18.84
C GLU A 245 -18.04 1.21 -19.89
N GLN A 246 -19.30 1.29 -19.47
CA GLN A 246 -20.40 1.62 -20.37
C GLN A 246 -20.23 3.01 -21.00
N GLU A 247 -19.81 4.01 -20.24
CA GLU A 247 -19.52 5.34 -20.76
C GLU A 247 -18.41 5.30 -21.82
N MET A 248 -17.28 4.65 -21.53
CA MET A 248 -16.17 4.56 -22.48
C MET A 248 -16.59 3.81 -23.76
N PHE A 249 -17.37 2.74 -23.62
CA PHE A 249 -17.92 2.00 -24.75
C PHE A 249 -18.86 2.86 -25.60
N ASP A 250 -19.83 3.55 -25.00
CA ASP A 250 -20.78 4.42 -25.69
C ASP A 250 -20.07 5.52 -26.47
N ARG A 251 -19.03 6.14 -25.89
CA ARG A 251 -18.23 7.21 -26.53
C ARG A 251 -17.42 6.67 -27.74
N VAL A 252 -16.74 5.56 -27.60
CA VAL A 252 -16.00 4.90 -28.69
C VAL A 252 -16.94 4.45 -29.79
N TRP A 253 -18.06 3.80 -29.44
CA TRP A 253 -19.08 3.36 -30.38
C TRP A 253 -19.71 4.53 -31.16
N HIS A 254 -20.07 5.60 -30.48
CA HIS A 254 -20.65 6.81 -31.09
C HIS A 254 -19.68 7.41 -32.14
N HIS A 255 -18.42 7.59 -31.76
CA HIS A 255 -17.39 8.12 -32.65
C HIS A 255 -17.20 7.23 -33.90
N ARG A 256 -17.05 5.92 -33.72
CA ARG A 256 -16.90 4.96 -34.82
C ARG A 256 -18.13 4.94 -35.75
N SER A 257 -19.31 5.02 -35.13
CA SER A 257 -20.57 5.06 -35.89
C SER A 257 -20.66 6.30 -36.79
N LEU A 258 -20.22 7.47 -36.31
CA LEU A 258 -20.12 8.68 -37.11
C LEU A 258 -19.05 8.57 -38.21
N GLN A 259 -17.85 8.07 -37.89
CA GLN A 259 -16.80 7.85 -38.88
C GLN A 259 -17.25 6.88 -39.98
N HIS A 260 -17.96 5.82 -39.67
CA HIS A 260 -18.51 4.89 -40.65
C HIS A 260 -19.57 5.57 -41.51
N GLU A 261 -20.40 6.43 -40.95
CA GLU A 261 -21.38 7.23 -41.72
C GLU A 261 -20.70 8.14 -42.72
N PHE A 262 -19.69 8.91 -42.30
CA PHE A 262 -18.90 9.78 -43.19
C PHE A 262 -18.19 8.98 -44.30
N SER A 263 -17.63 7.81 -43.98
CA SER A 263 -16.97 6.96 -44.98
C SER A 263 -17.95 6.44 -46.04
N LEU A 264 -19.17 6.06 -45.66
CA LEU A 264 -20.20 5.62 -46.63
C LEU A 264 -20.74 6.78 -47.49
N GLU A 265 -20.85 7.97 -46.87
CA GLU A 265 -21.29 9.18 -47.58
C GLU A 265 -20.25 9.63 -48.65
N ASP A 266 -18.96 9.64 -48.27
CA ASP A 266 -17.86 9.96 -49.19
C ASP A 266 -17.69 8.92 -50.28
N GLY A 267 -17.90 7.63 -49.95
CA GLY A 267 -17.91 6.52 -50.93
C GLY A 267 -19.15 6.45 -51.82
N GLY A 268 -20.17 7.31 -51.61
CA GLY A 268 -21.40 7.33 -52.40
C GLY A 268 -22.30 6.11 -52.22
N GLU A 269 -22.14 5.34 -51.12
CA GLU A 269 -22.86 4.09 -50.83
C GLU A 269 -24.24 4.36 -50.19
N LEU A 270 -25.14 5.04 -50.93
CA LEU A 270 -26.38 5.60 -50.40
C LEU A 270 -27.32 4.57 -49.76
N GLU A 271 -27.41 3.33 -50.28
CA GLU A 271 -28.25 2.30 -49.73
C GLU A 271 -27.74 1.79 -48.36
N ARG A 272 -26.44 1.57 -48.24
CA ARG A 272 -25.79 1.19 -46.98
C ARG A 272 -25.87 2.30 -45.94
N LEU A 273 -25.70 3.55 -46.37
CA LEU A 273 -25.85 4.74 -45.54
C LEU A 273 -27.27 4.84 -44.95
N ALA A 274 -28.31 4.66 -45.77
CA ALA A 274 -29.69 4.68 -45.30
C ALA A 274 -29.97 3.58 -44.28
N ASN A 275 -29.42 2.40 -44.54
CA ASN A 275 -29.55 1.25 -43.60
C ASN A 275 -28.81 1.55 -42.27
N LEU A 276 -27.55 2.05 -42.34
CA LEU A 276 -26.79 2.43 -41.14
C LEU A 276 -27.54 3.49 -40.31
N ARG A 277 -28.09 4.53 -40.92
CA ARG A 277 -28.89 5.56 -40.24
C ARG A 277 -30.11 5.00 -39.52
N THR A 278 -30.77 4.01 -40.14
CA THR A 278 -31.92 3.35 -39.56
C THR A 278 -31.57 2.50 -38.33
N VAL A 279 -30.46 1.77 -38.40
CA VAL A 279 -30.03 0.85 -37.35
C VAL A 279 -29.31 1.59 -36.20
N ALA A 280 -28.35 2.46 -36.53
CA ALA A 280 -27.51 3.14 -35.54
C ALA A 280 -28.13 4.45 -34.98
N GLY A 281 -29.05 5.09 -35.72
CA GLY A 281 -29.64 6.38 -35.36
C GLY A 281 -30.28 6.38 -33.96
N PRO A 282 -31.15 5.44 -33.61
CA PRO A 282 -31.73 5.36 -32.28
C PRO A 282 -30.69 5.21 -31.15
N GLY A 283 -29.63 4.44 -31.43
CA GLY A 283 -28.50 4.26 -30.51
C GLY A 283 -27.73 5.54 -30.27
N ARG A 284 -27.44 6.32 -31.33
CA ARG A 284 -26.75 7.62 -31.23
C ARG A 284 -27.58 8.61 -30.41
N LEU A 285 -28.88 8.75 -30.70
CA LEU A 285 -29.76 9.64 -29.93
C LEU A 285 -29.79 9.28 -28.43
N ARG A 286 -29.75 7.99 -28.11
CA ARG A 286 -29.64 7.54 -26.72
C ARG A 286 -28.32 7.99 -26.06
N VAL A 287 -27.19 7.81 -26.76
CA VAL A 287 -25.88 8.20 -26.27
C VAL A 287 -25.78 9.71 -26.13
N GLU A 288 -26.25 10.49 -27.11
CA GLU A 288 -26.27 11.95 -27.06
C GLU A 288 -27.11 12.48 -25.91
N ALA A 289 -28.25 11.82 -25.64
CA ALA A 289 -29.10 12.16 -24.50
C ALA A 289 -28.45 11.80 -23.14
N ALA A 290 -27.64 10.76 -23.10
CA ALA A 290 -26.94 10.33 -21.88
C ALA A 290 -25.73 11.22 -21.55
N TYR A 291 -25.08 11.80 -22.57
CA TYR A 291 -23.87 12.62 -22.42
C TYR A 291 -24.03 13.99 -23.11
N PRO A 292 -24.89 14.88 -22.58
CA PRO A 292 -25.24 16.15 -23.23
C PRO A 292 -24.14 17.23 -23.15
N GLU A 293 -23.03 16.97 -22.44
CA GLU A 293 -21.97 17.95 -22.23
C GLU A 293 -21.19 18.17 -23.54
N GLU A 294 -20.98 19.45 -23.89
CA GLU A 294 -20.24 19.85 -25.09
C GLU A 294 -18.82 19.22 -25.08
N GLY A 295 -18.43 18.62 -26.22
CA GLY A 295 -17.12 17.98 -26.38
C GLY A 295 -16.98 16.58 -25.77
N ARG A 296 -17.96 16.09 -25.02
CA ARG A 296 -17.87 14.76 -24.38
C ARG A 296 -17.91 13.61 -25.40
N LEU A 297 -18.63 13.77 -26.48
CA LEU A 297 -18.76 12.79 -27.59
C LEU A 297 -17.87 13.09 -28.79
N GLY A 298 -16.89 13.98 -28.64
CA GLY A 298 -15.95 14.36 -29.70
C GLY A 298 -16.26 15.72 -30.33
N PRO A 299 -15.63 16.06 -31.46
CA PRO A 299 -14.69 15.20 -32.19
C PRO A 299 -13.39 14.91 -31.42
N TYR A 300 -12.87 13.69 -31.50
CA TYR A 300 -11.62 13.28 -30.83
C TYR A 300 -10.45 13.33 -31.79
N SER A 301 -9.30 13.79 -31.32
CA SER A 301 -8.00 13.51 -31.93
C SER A 301 -7.63 12.03 -31.82
N ASP A 302 -6.68 11.57 -32.64
CA ASP A 302 -6.19 10.17 -32.57
C ASP A 302 -5.64 9.82 -31.18
N PHE A 303 -5.01 10.80 -30.50
CA PHE A 303 -4.52 10.61 -29.14
C PHE A 303 -5.67 10.42 -28.13
N GLU A 304 -6.69 11.26 -28.19
CA GLU A 304 -7.86 11.15 -27.28
C GLU A 304 -8.64 9.86 -27.53
N LEU A 305 -8.79 9.47 -28.81
CA LEU A 305 -9.43 8.20 -29.17
C LEU A 305 -8.61 7.02 -28.67
N GLY A 306 -7.29 7.08 -28.80
CA GLY A 306 -6.37 6.08 -28.24
C GLY A 306 -6.49 5.97 -26.73
N MET A 307 -6.55 7.11 -26.02
CA MET A 307 -6.77 7.13 -24.58
C MET A 307 -8.13 6.53 -24.17
N LEU A 308 -9.21 6.80 -24.91
CA LEU A 308 -10.53 6.23 -24.66
C LEU A 308 -10.53 4.71 -24.82
N ASN A 309 -9.92 4.21 -25.91
CA ASN A 309 -9.77 2.77 -26.13
C ASN A 309 -8.91 2.11 -25.04
N GLY A 310 -7.81 2.75 -24.61
CA GLY A 310 -6.97 2.25 -23.53
C GLY A 310 -7.73 2.16 -22.19
N LYS A 311 -8.51 3.18 -21.84
CA LYS A 311 -9.36 3.18 -20.65
C LYS A 311 -10.42 2.07 -20.72
N LEU A 312 -11.08 1.92 -21.86
CA LEU A 312 -12.07 0.86 -22.07
C LEU A 312 -11.46 -0.54 -21.92
N SER A 313 -10.29 -0.77 -22.54
CA SER A 313 -9.55 -2.03 -22.43
C SER A 313 -9.18 -2.34 -20.99
N ALA A 314 -8.66 -1.37 -20.23
CA ALA A 314 -8.31 -1.53 -18.83
C ALA A 314 -9.53 -1.88 -17.95
N LEU A 315 -10.65 -1.18 -18.16
CA LEU A 315 -11.90 -1.47 -17.41
C LEU A 315 -12.44 -2.86 -17.73
N ARG A 316 -12.41 -3.27 -18.99
CA ARG A 316 -12.81 -4.61 -19.42
C ARG A 316 -11.92 -5.70 -18.84
N TRP A 317 -10.61 -5.46 -18.78
CA TRP A 317 -9.68 -6.37 -18.12
C TRP A 317 -10.01 -6.55 -16.62
N VAL A 318 -10.27 -5.46 -15.92
CA VAL A 318 -10.72 -5.50 -14.50
C VAL A 318 -12.02 -6.30 -14.34
N LEU A 319 -12.89 -6.27 -15.35
CA LEU A 319 -14.16 -7.01 -15.39
C LEU A 319 -14.02 -8.46 -15.89
N GLY A 320 -12.80 -8.91 -16.20
CA GLY A 320 -12.49 -10.31 -16.54
C GLY A 320 -12.27 -10.59 -18.02
N SER A 321 -12.17 -9.57 -18.87
CA SER A 321 -11.75 -9.74 -20.27
C SER A 321 -10.23 -9.92 -20.37
N GLU A 322 -9.73 -10.46 -21.50
CA GLU A 322 -8.29 -10.53 -21.76
C GLU A 322 -7.69 -9.13 -21.92
N TRP A 323 -6.42 -8.95 -21.53
CA TRP A 323 -5.76 -7.64 -21.52
C TRP A 323 -5.71 -6.96 -22.91
N ASP A 324 -5.40 -7.73 -23.94
CA ASP A 324 -5.26 -7.26 -25.30
C ASP A 324 -6.53 -7.39 -26.15
N PHE A 325 -7.67 -7.57 -25.50
CA PHE A 325 -8.97 -7.67 -26.19
C PHE A 325 -9.37 -6.28 -26.74
N LEU A 326 -8.77 -5.93 -27.86
CA LEU A 326 -9.17 -4.85 -28.74
C LEU A 326 -10.16 -5.42 -29.77
N ASP A 327 -11.36 -5.77 -29.33
CA ASP A 327 -12.44 -5.99 -30.30
C ASP A 327 -12.87 -4.63 -30.83
N THR A 328 -12.32 -4.37 -31.96
CA THR A 328 -12.51 -3.13 -32.72
C THR A 328 -13.66 -3.29 -33.69
#